data_ebe7b1f92f7c71ca3ceeb43ffadcf6c3
#
_entry.id   ebe7b1f92f7c71ca3ceeb43ffadcf6c3
#
_cell.length_a   1.000
_cell.length_b   1.000
_cell.length_c   1.000
_cell.angle_alpha   90.00
_cell.angle_beta   90.00
_cell.angle_gamma   90.00
#
_symmetry.space_group_name_H-M   'P 1'
#
loop_
_entity.id
_entity.type
_entity.pdbx_description
1 polymer ?
#
loop_
_entity_poly.entity_id
_entity_poly.type
_entity_poly.pdbx_seq_one_letter_code
_entity_poly.pdbx_strand_id
1 'polypeptide(L)'
;VTRVFPEFSNLRVYAGGGGSVPFAPGAPAGPMRFVDLLTHMSGLTYGLQNRTNIDAVYREHNFDFARRHLDSDAFVAKLAALPLEFQPGTRWNYSVATDVLGIAVERISGQRLGDYFAEHIFGPLGMVDTAFGTTEANHAR
;
A
#
# COMPACT_ATOMS: atom_id res chain seq x y z
N VAL A 1 11.74 6.35 1.61
CA VAL A 1 10.31 6.40 1.27
C VAL A 1 9.76 7.82 1.47
N THR A 2 10.10 8.54 2.52
CA THR A 2 9.54 9.86 2.88
C THR A 2 9.76 10.98 1.85
N ARG A 3 10.70 10.84 0.91
CA ARG A 3 10.84 11.78 -0.21
C ARG A 3 9.67 11.69 -1.21
N VAL A 4 9.03 10.51 -1.32
CA VAL A 4 7.89 10.25 -2.21
C VAL A 4 6.57 10.30 -1.43
N PHE A 5 6.62 9.90 -0.17
CA PHE A 5 5.48 9.87 0.76
C PHE A 5 5.82 10.66 2.03
N PRO A 6 5.72 12.01 2.01
CA PRO A 6 5.93 12.84 3.20
C PRO A 6 5.01 12.44 4.36
N GLU A 7 3.83 11.91 4.06
CA GLU A 7 2.84 11.41 5.02
C GLU A 7 3.43 10.33 5.94
N PHE A 8 4.42 9.57 5.48
CA PHE A 8 5.07 8.51 6.25
C PHE A 8 6.19 9.01 7.19
N SER A 9 6.37 10.32 7.33
CA SER A 9 7.44 10.89 8.17
C SER A 9 7.24 10.65 9.67
N ASN A 10 5.99 10.45 10.11
CA ASN A 10 5.63 10.34 11.53
C ASN A 10 5.00 8.99 11.88
N LEU A 11 5.28 7.95 11.12
CA LEU A 11 4.78 6.61 11.42
C LEU A 11 5.23 6.13 12.80
N ARG A 12 4.37 5.37 13.46
CA ARG A 12 4.64 4.75 14.76
C ARG A 12 4.43 3.24 14.68
N VAL A 13 5.04 2.53 15.58
CA VAL A 13 4.86 1.07 15.70
C VAL A 13 3.74 0.79 16.70
N TYR A 14 2.93 -0.21 16.42
CA TYR A 14 1.83 -0.65 17.25
C TYR A 14 2.28 -0.99 18.67
N ALA A 15 1.59 -0.44 19.66
CA ALA A 15 1.84 -0.68 21.07
C ALA A 15 0.60 -1.22 21.82
N GLY A 16 -0.57 -1.20 21.18
CA GLY A 16 -1.83 -1.66 21.76
C GLY A 16 -3.02 -0.84 21.27
N GLY A 17 -4.21 -1.21 21.69
CA GLY A 17 -5.46 -0.52 21.30
C GLY A 17 -6.05 -1.03 19.97
N GLY A 18 -6.91 -0.24 19.37
CA GLY A 18 -7.71 -0.60 18.20
C GLY A 18 -9.07 -1.20 18.57
N GLY A 19 -9.97 -1.30 17.60
CA GLY A 19 -11.36 -1.64 17.83
C GLY A 19 -12.11 -0.51 18.54
N SER A 20 -12.73 -0.76 19.66
CA SER A 20 -13.47 0.25 20.44
C SER A 20 -12.57 1.22 21.23
N VAL A 21 -11.27 0.99 21.28
CA VAL A 21 -10.29 1.80 22.01
C VAL A 21 -9.27 2.37 20.99
N PRO A 22 -8.93 3.67 21.04
CA PRO A 22 -7.89 4.24 20.17
C PRO A 22 -6.56 3.50 20.27
N PHE A 23 -5.78 3.52 19.20
CA PHE A 23 -4.43 2.99 19.23
C PHE A 23 -3.58 3.72 20.28
N ALA A 24 -2.88 2.97 21.10
CA ALA A 24 -1.93 3.53 22.04
C ALA A 24 -0.74 4.18 21.29
N PRO A 25 -0.22 5.31 21.78
CA PRO A 25 0.95 5.94 21.19
C PRO A 25 2.16 5.01 21.25
N GLY A 26 2.52 4.43 20.13
CA GLY A 26 3.68 3.56 20.02
C GLY A 26 4.99 4.32 19.84
N ALA A 27 6.10 3.61 19.85
CA ALA A 27 7.41 4.18 19.53
C ALA A 27 7.44 4.73 18.09
N PRO A 28 8.19 5.81 17.82
CA PRO A 28 8.43 6.25 16.46
C PRO A 28 8.99 5.09 15.61
N ALA A 29 8.50 4.97 14.38
CA ALA A 29 9.06 4.03 13.44
C ALA A 29 10.42 4.51 12.95
N GLY A 30 11.35 3.59 12.75
CA GLY A 30 12.58 3.86 12.02
C GLY A 30 12.31 4.19 10.55
N PRO A 31 13.32 4.64 9.80
CA PRO A 31 13.15 5.03 8.40
C PRO A 31 12.76 3.83 7.54
N MET A 32 11.58 3.90 6.93
CA MET A 32 11.14 2.93 5.92
C MET A 32 11.88 3.19 4.60
N ARG A 33 12.45 2.16 4.01
CA ARG A 33 13.14 2.21 2.71
C ARG A 33 12.30 1.52 1.64
N PHE A 34 12.56 1.82 0.36
CA PHE A 34 11.87 1.13 -0.74
C PHE A 34 12.12 -0.38 -0.74
N VAL A 35 13.31 -0.82 -0.33
CA VAL A 35 13.59 -2.26 -0.19
C VAL A 35 12.67 -2.91 0.85
N ASP A 36 12.29 -2.22 1.91
CA ASP A 36 11.39 -2.77 2.93
C ASP A 36 9.96 -2.94 2.39
N LEU A 37 9.53 -2.09 1.45
CA LEU A 37 8.27 -2.27 0.70
C LEU A 37 8.39 -3.43 -0.29
N LEU A 38 9.46 -3.48 -1.09
CA LEU A 38 9.69 -4.53 -2.10
C LEU A 38 9.78 -5.93 -1.51
N THR A 39 10.26 -6.05 -0.28
CA THR A 39 10.46 -7.32 0.42
C THR A 39 9.37 -7.64 1.44
N HIS A 40 8.31 -6.83 1.53
CA HIS A 40 7.26 -6.95 2.56
C HIS A 40 7.81 -6.87 4.00
N MET A 41 8.85 -6.09 4.23
CA MET A 41 9.44 -5.85 5.56
C MET A 41 9.11 -4.45 6.10
N SER A 42 8.15 -3.76 5.52
CA SER A 42 7.81 -2.37 5.86
C SER A 42 7.07 -2.19 7.18
N GLY A 43 6.51 -3.25 7.75
CA GLY A 43 5.62 -3.18 8.92
C GLY A 43 4.15 -2.91 8.56
N LEU A 44 3.82 -2.76 7.28
CA LEU A 44 2.44 -2.73 6.79
C LEU A 44 1.82 -4.13 6.85
N THR A 45 0.49 -4.21 6.75
CA THR A 45 -0.24 -5.48 6.81
C THR A 45 -1.33 -5.58 5.74
N TYR A 46 -2.14 -6.62 5.81
CA TYR A 46 -3.42 -6.81 5.12
C TYR A 46 -4.53 -7.15 6.11
N GLY A 47 -5.71 -6.62 5.90
CA GLY A 47 -6.89 -6.92 6.72
C GLY A 47 -7.27 -8.39 6.71
N LEU A 48 -7.04 -9.10 5.59
CA LEU A 48 -7.34 -10.52 5.43
C LEU A 48 -6.55 -11.45 6.38
N GLN A 49 -5.48 -10.96 6.99
CA GLN A 49 -4.64 -11.77 7.88
C GLN A 49 -5.30 -12.10 9.21
N ASN A 50 -6.23 -11.28 9.69
CA ASN A 50 -7.04 -11.51 10.92
C ASN A 50 -6.22 -11.83 12.18
N ARG A 51 -5.07 -11.21 12.38
CA ARG A 51 -4.16 -11.49 13.51
C ARG A 51 -4.13 -10.39 14.55
N THR A 52 -4.34 -9.15 14.12
CA THR A 52 -4.16 -7.97 14.96
C THR A 52 -5.33 -7.00 14.83
N ASN A 53 -5.43 -6.05 15.78
CA ASN A 53 -6.39 -4.95 15.68
C ASN A 53 -6.09 -4.01 14.51
N ILE A 54 -4.83 -3.97 14.04
CA ILE A 54 -4.45 -3.21 12.84
C ILE A 54 -5.11 -3.85 11.62
N ASP A 55 -5.06 -5.18 11.48
CA ASP A 55 -5.74 -5.90 10.40
C ASP A 55 -7.25 -5.61 10.38
N ALA A 56 -7.87 -5.50 11.56
CA ALA A 56 -9.29 -5.15 11.67
C ALA A 56 -9.57 -3.76 11.07
N VAL A 57 -8.75 -2.76 11.40
CA VAL A 57 -8.90 -1.40 10.85
C VAL A 57 -8.60 -1.35 9.35
N TYR A 58 -7.65 -2.15 8.86
CA TYR A 58 -7.43 -2.29 7.41
C TYR A 58 -8.69 -2.80 6.69
N ARG A 59 -9.42 -3.76 7.27
CA ARG A 59 -10.72 -4.22 6.74
C ARG A 59 -11.79 -3.12 6.78
N GLU A 60 -11.90 -2.40 7.88
CA GLU A 60 -12.86 -1.28 8.03
C GLU A 60 -12.62 -0.19 6.98
N HIS A 61 -11.35 0.08 6.64
CA HIS A 61 -10.98 1.03 5.62
C HIS A 61 -10.98 0.46 4.19
N ASN A 62 -11.27 -0.84 4.03
CA ASN A 62 -11.26 -1.54 2.74
C ASN A 62 -9.92 -1.40 1.99
N PHE A 63 -8.80 -1.54 2.70
CA PHE A 63 -7.48 -1.46 2.08
C PHE A 63 -7.12 -2.67 1.22
N ASP A 64 -7.77 -3.83 1.41
CA ASP A 64 -7.39 -5.08 0.76
C ASP A 64 -7.77 -5.11 -0.74
N PHE A 65 -9.05 -5.32 -1.05
CA PHE A 65 -9.48 -5.58 -2.43
C PHE A 65 -10.55 -4.62 -2.96
N ALA A 66 -11.12 -3.80 -2.09
CA ALA A 66 -12.27 -2.96 -2.41
C ALA A 66 -11.91 -1.47 -2.55
N ARG A 67 -10.72 -1.13 -3.07
CA ARG A 67 -10.26 0.26 -3.24
C ARG A 67 -11.05 1.07 -4.28
N ARG A 68 -12.18 0.59 -4.76
CA ARG A 68 -12.96 1.19 -5.86
C ARG A 68 -13.34 2.67 -5.65
N HIS A 69 -13.17 3.21 -4.43
CA HIS A 69 -13.60 4.57 -4.07
C HIS A 69 -12.51 5.42 -3.40
N LEU A 70 -11.28 4.92 -3.27
CA LEU A 70 -10.17 5.70 -2.74
C LEU A 70 -9.22 6.07 -3.89
N ASP A 71 -8.94 7.36 -4.04
CA ASP A 71 -7.79 7.77 -4.83
C ASP A 71 -6.48 7.43 -4.10
N SER A 72 -5.38 7.52 -4.83
CA SER A 72 -4.06 7.13 -4.32
C SER A 72 -3.63 7.98 -3.11
N ASP A 73 -3.95 9.28 -3.09
CA ASP A 73 -3.57 10.17 -2.01
C ASP A 73 -4.40 9.92 -0.75
N ALA A 74 -5.72 9.72 -0.90
CA ALA A 74 -6.58 9.34 0.21
C ALA A 74 -6.18 7.98 0.81
N PHE A 75 -5.76 7.01 -0.02
CA PHE A 75 -5.25 5.72 0.45
C PHE A 75 -4.00 5.91 1.30
N VAL A 76 -3.01 6.66 0.81
CA VAL A 76 -1.75 6.90 1.52
C VAL A 76 -1.98 7.66 2.82
N ALA A 77 -2.83 8.71 2.80
CA ALA A 77 -3.16 9.50 4.00
C ALA A 77 -3.81 8.65 5.10
N LYS A 78 -4.78 7.82 4.74
CA LYS A 78 -5.42 6.90 5.70
C LYS A 78 -4.44 5.86 6.23
N LEU A 79 -3.56 5.32 5.37
CA LEU A 79 -2.55 4.35 5.76
C LEU A 79 -1.54 4.97 6.73
N ALA A 80 -1.12 6.22 6.49
CA ALA A 80 -0.20 6.96 7.33
C ALA A 80 -0.75 7.28 8.73
N ALA A 81 -2.07 7.28 8.90
CA ALA A 81 -2.72 7.48 10.20
C ALA A 81 -2.71 6.23 11.10
N LEU A 82 -2.34 5.08 10.56
CA LEU A 82 -2.31 3.81 11.28
C LEU A 82 -0.90 3.43 11.73
N PRO A 83 -0.75 2.71 12.84
CA PRO A 83 0.55 2.22 13.25
C PRO A 83 1.03 1.07 12.36
N LEU A 84 2.34 0.94 12.23
CA LEU A 84 2.98 -0.25 11.66
C LEU A 84 2.92 -1.42 12.66
N GLU A 85 2.83 -2.65 12.20
CA GLU A 85 2.86 -3.83 13.07
C GLU A 85 4.22 -4.00 13.78
N PHE A 86 5.31 -3.56 13.14
CA PHE A 86 6.67 -3.67 13.65
C PHE A 86 7.60 -2.64 12.98
N GLN A 87 8.81 -2.51 13.49
CA GLN A 87 9.82 -1.64 12.92
C GLN A 87 10.20 -2.08 11.50
N PRO A 88 10.25 -1.15 10.50
CA PRO A 88 10.67 -1.46 9.16
C PRO A 88 12.03 -2.18 9.12
N GLY A 89 12.12 -3.20 8.27
CA GLY A 89 13.32 -4.01 8.10
C GLY A 89 13.52 -5.13 9.13
N THR A 90 12.64 -5.29 10.13
CA THR A 90 12.87 -6.27 11.22
C THR A 90 12.16 -7.60 11.04
N ARG A 91 11.04 -7.62 10.32
CA ARG A 91 10.26 -8.84 10.08
C ARG A 91 9.61 -8.81 8.72
N TRP A 92 9.29 -9.98 8.19
CA TRP A 92 8.49 -10.14 6.99
C TRP A 92 7.01 -10.23 7.32
N ASN A 93 6.18 -9.51 6.57
CA ASN A 93 4.74 -9.59 6.63
C ASN A 93 4.12 -9.21 5.29
N TYR A 94 3.44 -10.14 4.62
CA TYR A 94 2.73 -9.85 3.38
C TYR A 94 1.70 -8.73 3.60
N SER A 95 1.69 -7.73 2.71
CA SER A 95 1.02 -6.46 3.02
C SER A 95 0.65 -5.66 1.78
N VAL A 96 -0.08 -4.58 1.96
CA VAL A 96 -0.36 -3.54 0.94
C VAL A 96 0.90 -2.80 0.44
N ALA A 97 2.09 -3.28 0.77
CA ALA A 97 3.34 -2.67 0.34
C ALA A 97 3.46 -2.58 -1.19
N THR A 98 2.98 -3.59 -1.92
CA THR A 98 2.95 -3.57 -3.39
C THR A 98 2.02 -2.48 -3.94
N ASP A 99 0.90 -2.22 -3.28
CA ASP A 99 -0.02 -1.14 -3.63
C ASP A 99 0.64 0.23 -3.43
N VAL A 100 1.38 0.39 -2.32
CA VAL A 100 2.17 1.60 -2.05
C VAL A 100 3.27 1.79 -3.11
N LEU A 101 3.91 0.70 -3.57
CA LEU A 101 4.88 0.76 -4.67
C LEU A 101 4.24 1.21 -5.98
N GLY A 102 3.02 0.75 -6.29
CA GLY A 102 2.28 1.22 -7.45
C GLY A 102 2.04 2.74 -7.39
N ILE A 103 1.61 3.25 -6.23
CA ILE A 103 1.43 4.69 -6.02
C ILE A 103 2.78 5.44 -6.09
N ALA A 104 3.87 4.83 -5.64
CA ALA A 104 5.20 5.42 -5.80
C ALA A 104 5.57 5.62 -7.27
N VAL A 105 5.26 4.64 -8.13
CA VAL A 105 5.45 4.78 -9.58
C VAL A 105 4.64 5.96 -10.11
N GLU A 106 3.36 6.09 -9.73
CA GLU A 106 2.52 7.22 -10.16
C GLU A 106 3.11 8.56 -9.73
N ARG A 107 3.51 8.71 -8.46
CA ARG A 107 4.07 9.98 -7.93
C ARG A 107 5.42 10.35 -8.55
N ILE A 108 6.25 9.37 -8.86
CA ILE A 108 7.58 9.59 -9.44
C ILE A 108 7.50 9.90 -10.94
N SER A 109 6.65 9.17 -11.67
CA SER A 109 6.51 9.32 -13.13
C SER A 109 5.56 10.45 -13.53
N GLY A 110 4.62 10.83 -12.67
CA GLY A 110 3.52 11.73 -13.02
C GLY A 110 2.45 11.07 -13.89
N GLN A 111 2.50 9.76 -14.08
CA GLN A 111 1.56 8.99 -14.90
C GLN A 111 0.71 8.06 -14.01
N ARG A 112 -0.48 7.70 -14.46
CA ARG A 112 -1.24 6.61 -13.83
C ARG A 112 -0.50 5.29 -14.02
N LEU A 113 -0.54 4.42 -13.03
CA LEU A 113 0.20 3.15 -13.05
C LEU A 113 -0.11 2.30 -14.29
N GLY A 114 -1.38 2.26 -14.71
CA GLY A 114 -1.78 1.53 -15.90
C GLY A 114 -1.18 2.09 -17.19
N ASP A 115 -1.15 3.41 -17.32
CA ASP A 115 -0.58 4.09 -18.48
C ASP A 115 0.94 3.91 -18.52
N TYR A 116 1.58 4.04 -17.36
CA TYR A 116 3.02 3.79 -17.21
C TYR A 116 3.39 2.36 -17.62
N PHE A 117 2.63 1.36 -17.18
CA PHE A 117 2.89 -0.04 -17.55
C PHE A 117 2.59 -0.31 -19.03
N ALA A 118 1.53 0.29 -19.58
CA ALA A 118 1.22 0.16 -20.99
C ALA A 118 2.35 0.70 -21.87
N GLU A 119 2.89 1.87 -21.53
CA GLU A 119 3.95 2.53 -22.29
C GLU A 119 5.31 1.82 -22.15
N HIS A 120 5.68 1.46 -20.91
CA HIS A 120 7.06 1.04 -20.62
C HIS A 120 7.25 -0.48 -20.55
N ILE A 121 6.17 -1.25 -20.40
CA ILE A 121 6.25 -2.71 -20.23
C ILE A 121 5.40 -3.43 -21.26
N PHE A 122 4.07 -3.21 -21.26
CA PHE A 122 3.15 -4.02 -22.05
C PHE A 122 3.34 -3.81 -23.55
N GLY A 123 3.45 -2.53 -23.99
CA GLY A 123 3.67 -2.18 -25.37
C GLY A 123 4.99 -2.74 -25.92
N PRO A 124 6.15 -2.42 -25.31
CA PRO A 124 7.44 -2.95 -25.75
C PRO A 124 7.55 -4.48 -25.80
N LEU A 125 6.83 -5.17 -24.90
CA LEU A 125 6.82 -6.63 -24.83
C LEU A 125 5.69 -7.28 -25.66
N GLY A 126 4.86 -6.49 -26.35
CA GLY A 126 3.74 -6.99 -27.14
C GLY A 126 2.64 -7.68 -26.29
N MET A 127 2.46 -7.28 -25.04
CA MET A 127 1.51 -7.88 -24.10
C MET A 127 0.09 -7.30 -24.31
N VAL A 128 -0.50 -7.60 -25.49
CA VAL A 128 -1.76 -6.97 -25.97
C VAL A 128 -2.99 -7.29 -25.11
N ASP A 129 -2.95 -8.36 -24.34
CA ASP A 129 -4.07 -8.80 -23.50
C ASP A 129 -3.85 -8.49 -22.01
N THR A 130 -2.83 -7.68 -21.67
CA THR A 130 -2.49 -7.31 -20.28
C THR A 130 -2.90 -5.88 -19.99
N ALA A 131 -3.79 -5.71 -19.00
CA ALA A 131 -4.25 -4.39 -18.55
C ALA A 131 -4.82 -4.47 -17.12
N PHE A 132 -5.01 -3.31 -16.47
CA PHE A 132 -5.72 -3.22 -15.18
C PHE A 132 -7.24 -3.33 -15.28
N GLY A 133 -7.78 -3.37 -16.48
CA GLY A 133 -9.21 -3.54 -16.75
C GLY A 133 -9.42 -4.00 -18.18
N THR A 134 -10.58 -4.60 -18.43
CA THR A 134 -10.97 -5.03 -19.79
C THR A 134 -11.60 -3.88 -20.55
N THR A 135 -11.28 -3.76 -21.85
CA THR A 135 -12.02 -2.91 -22.79
C THR A 135 -13.20 -3.68 -23.36
N GLU A 136 -14.22 -2.98 -23.90
CA GLU A 136 -15.35 -3.63 -24.56
C GLU A 136 -14.90 -4.61 -25.67
N ALA A 137 -13.85 -4.27 -26.40
CA ALA A 137 -13.26 -5.12 -27.42
C ALA A 137 -12.72 -6.45 -26.90
N ASN A 138 -12.36 -6.53 -25.61
CA ASN A 138 -11.80 -7.72 -24.98
C ASN A 138 -12.84 -8.52 -24.18
N HIS A 139 -14.09 -8.03 -24.03
CA HIS A 139 -15.14 -8.73 -23.30
C HIS A 139 -15.64 -9.98 -24.03
N ALA A 140 -15.38 -10.12 -25.33
CA ALA A 140 -15.81 -11.25 -26.16
C ALA A 140 -14.78 -12.40 -26.28
N ARG A 141 -13.67 -12.32 -25.54
CA ARG A 141 -12.58 -13.31 -25.54
C ARG A 141 -12.61 -14.24 -24.34
#